data_b88c7d80f0dfe6143fa5b4f9646b1eb2
#
_entry.id   b88c7d80f0dfe6143fa5b4f9646b1eb2
#
_cell.length_a   1.000
_cell.length_b   1.000
_cell.length_c   1.000
_cell.angle_alpha   90.00
_cell.angle_beta   90.00
_cell.angle_gamma   90.00
#
_symmetry.space_group_name_H-M   'P 1'
#
loop_
_entity.id
_entity.type
_entity.pdbx_description
1 polymer ?
#
loop_
_entity_poly.entity_id
_entity_poly.type
_entity_poly.pdbx_seq_one_letter_code
_entity_poly.pdbx_strand_id
1 'polypeptide(L)'
;YDMDGYDKYGFNKDGFTVDGFNQYELDKDGFNKDGFNKDTGFNKDTQSNFGKDGYNLDGYNKDGYDADGFNLDGYNKDGFNKDTQSNFGKDGYDMDGYSKNGFNLDGYNKDGFTKDGYDKDGFNKNKLYKKTGKKYNEYGFDVDGLHEKTGKKYNEYGFDIDGNPEDGSVFTLG
;
A
#
# COMPACT_ATOMS: atom_id res chain seq x y z
N TYR A 1 52.53 -5.70 -2.63
CA TYR A 1 51.96 -7.03 -2.75
C TYR A 1 52.95 -8.01 -2.13
N ASP A 2 52.42 -8.97 -1.39
CA ASP A 2 53.15 -10.10 -0.86
C ASP A 2 53.44 -11.18 -1.93
N MET A 3 54.00 -12.32 -1.49
CA MET A 3 54.30 -13.42 -2.39
C MET A 3 53.02 -14.08 -2.99
N ASP A 4 51.89 -13.93 -2.34
CA ASP A 4 50.60 -14.44 -2.79
C ASP A 4 49.84 -13.43 -3.71
N GLY A 5 50.44 -12.21 -3.87
CA GLY A 5 49.89 -11.18 -4.79
C GLY A 5 48.89 -10.23 -4.14
N TYR A 6 48.84 -10.16 -2.81
CA TYR A 6 47.94 -9.25 -2.07
C TYR A 6 48.71 -8.07 -1.44
N ASP A 7 48.08 -6.94 -1.39
CA ASP A 7 48.60 -5.73 -0.75
C ASP A 7 48.45 -5.82 0.80
N LYS A 8 48.93 -4.78 1.48
CA LYS A 8 48.86 -4.70 2.96
C LYS A 8 47.43 -4.72 3.52
N TYR A 9 46.43 -4.45 2.71
CA TYR A 9 45.00 -4.47 3.08
C TYR A 9 44.31 -5.79 2.65
N GLY A 10 45.02 -6.70 2.03
CA GLY A 10 44.52 -8.00 1.60
C GLY A 10 43.84 -8.04 0.23
N PHE A 11 44.08 -7.00 -0.61
CA PHE A 11 43.52 -6.96 -1.98
C PHE A 11 44.56 -7.30 -3.02
N ASN A 12 44.16 -8.08 -4.01
CA ASN A 12 44.99 -8.39 -5.18
C ASN A 12 45.00 -7.20 -6.16
N LYS A 13 45.67 -7.35 -7.30
CA LYS A 13 45.80 -6.30 -8.34
C LYS A 13 44.46 -5.88 -8.95
N ASP A 14 43.48 -6.76 -8.93
CA ASP A 14 42.11 -6.49 -9.45
C ASP A 14 41.19 -5.88 -8.39
N GLY A 15 41.70 -5.70 -7.15
CA GLY A 15 40.95 -5.08 -6.05
C GLY A 15 40.07 -6.03 -5.26
N PHE A 16 40.36 -7.35 -5.30
CA PHE A 16 39.57 -8.37 -4.60
C PHE A 16 40.41 -9.06 -3.52
N THR A 17 39.75 -9.40 -2.41
CA THR A 17 40.33 -10.22 -1.34
C THR A 17 40.45 -11.69 -1.78
N VAL A 18 41.10 -12.50 -0.94
CA VAL A 18 41.20 -13.96 -1.16
C VAL A 18 39.84 -14.64 -1.26
N ASP A 19 38.83 -14.09 -0.56
CA ASP A 19 37.45 -14.59 -0.60
C ASP A 19 36.66 -14.10 -1.82
N GLY A 20 37.29 -13.25 -2.66
CA GLY A 20 36.71 -12.77 -3.93
C GLY A 20 35.81 -11.53 -3.81
N PHE A 21 35.96 -10.76 -2.75
CA PHE A 21 35.17 -9.53 -2.53
C PHE A 21 36.05 -8.27 -2.60
N ASN A 22 35.51 -7.23 -3.21
CA ASN A 22 36.16 -5.92 -3.30
C ASN A 22 35.97 -5.10 -2.02
N GLN A 23 36.50 -3.86 -2.00
CA GLN A 23 36.37 -2.94 -0.87
C GLN A 23 34.93 -2.57 -0.48
N TYR A 24 33.95 -2.80 -1.36
CA TYR A 24 32.52 -2.58 -1.13
C TYR A 24 31.80 -3.86 -0.74
N GLU A 25 32.54 -4.93 -0.42
CA GLU A 25 32.03 -6.27 -0.07
C GLU A 25 31.22 -6.94 -1.19
N LEU A 26 31.53 -6.61 -2.47
CA LEU A 26 30.89 -7.19 -3.65
C LEU A 26 31.86 -8.10 -4.38
N ASP A 27 31.36 -9.23 -4.87
CA ASP A 27 32.10 -10.11 -5.78
C ASP A 27 32.22 -9.48 -7.19
N LYS A 28 32.92 -10.15 -8.10
CA LYS A 28 33.16 -9.66 -9.47
C LYS A 28 31.86 -9.44 -10.27
N ASP A 29 30.77 -10.08 -9.89
CA ASP A 29 29.49 -9.99 -10.56
C ASP A 29 28.54 -8.98 -9.88
N GLY A 30 29.00 -8.32 -8.79
CA GLY A 30 28.28 -7.28 -8.08
C GLY A 30 27.36 -7.78 -6.95
N PHE A 31 27.54 -9.02 -6.51
CA PHE A 31 26.77 -9.61 -5.41
C PHE A 31 27.55 -9.57 -4.09
N ASN A 32 26.83 -9.32 -3.00
CA ASN A 32 27.39 -9.37 -1.64
C ASN A 32 27.54 -10.81 -1.14
N LYS A 33 28.06 -10.97 0.09
CA LYS A 33 28.27 -12.28 0.71
C LYS A 33 26.98 -13.09 0.90
N ASP A 34 25.86 -12.42 1.04
CA ASP A 34 24.55 -13.04 1.19
C ASP A 34 23.90 -13.35 -0.16
N GLY A 35 24.58 -13.05 -1.26
CA GLY A 35 24.14 -13.33 -2.63
C GLY A 35 23.27 -12.26 -3.28
N PHE A 36 23.10 -11.10 -2.65
CA PHE A 36 22.28 -10.00 -3.17
C PHE A 36 23.06 -9.03 -4.06
N ASN A 37 22.45 -8.63 -5.17
CA ASN A 37 22.82 -7.46 -5.94
C ASN A 37 22.14 -6.23 -5.32
N LYS A 38 22.94 -5.26 -4.86
CA LYS A 38 22.43 -4.07 -4.15
C LYS A 38 21.56 -3.15 -5.00
N ASP A 39 21.80 -3.13 -6.33
CA ASP A 39 21.07 -2.24 -7.23
C ASP A 39 19.69 -2.78 -7.60
N THR A 40 19.56 -4.11 -7.70
CA THR A 40 18.35 -4.78 -8.17
C THR A 40 17.57 -5.49 -7.06
N GLY A 41 18.22 -5.74 -5.90
CA GLY A 41 17.68 -6.56 -4.83
C GLY A 41 17.59 -8.06 -5.16
N PHE A 42 18.12 -8.48 -6.31
CA PHE A 42 18.08 -9.88 -6.76
C PHE A 42 19.14 -10.71 -6.02
N ASN A 43 18.73 -11.88 -5.55
CA ASN A 43 19.61 -12.85 -4.91
C ASN A 43 19.93 -13.99 -5.88
N LYS A 44 21.23 -14.18 -6.17
CA LYS A 44 21.72 -15.18 -7.15
C LYS A 44 21.51 -16.63 -6.70
N ASP A 45 21.50 -16.88 -5.39
CA ASP A 45 21.38 -18.23 -4.85
C ASP A 45 19.93 -18.75 -4.88
N THR A 46 18.97 -17.87 -4.64
CA THR A 46 17.54 -18.20 -4.62
C THR A 46 16.83 -17.89 -5.92
N GLN A 47 17.48 -17.14 -6.84
CA GLN A 47 16.88 -16.65 -8.10
C GLN A 47 15.63 -15.79 -7.87
N SER A 48 15.61 -15.02 -6.78
CA SER A 48 14.49 -14.15 -6.39
C SER A 48 15.00 -12.91 -5.66
N ASN A 49 14.09 -12.05 -5.19
CA ASN A 49 14.45 -10.90 -4.36
C ASN A 49 14.59 -11.24 -2.86
N PHE A 50 14.47 -12.53 -2.50
CA PHE A 50 14.60 -13.01 -1.12
C PHE A 50 15.78 -13.95 -0.98
N GLY A 51 16.52 -13.82 0.13
CA GLY A 51 17.62 -14.73 0.47
C GLY A 51 17.14 -16.08 0.97
N LYS A 52 18.09 -16.98 1.28
CA LYS A 52 17.81 -18.31 1.83
C LYS A 52 17.09 -18.26 3.17
N ASP A 53 17.26 -17.19 3.92
CA ASP A 53 16.56 -16.94 5.20
C ASP A 53 15.12 -16.46 5.01
N GLY A 54 14.71 -16.18 3.77
CA GLY A 54 13.37 -15.71 3.42
C GLY A 54 13.19 -14.18 3.48
N TYR A 55 14.26 -13.44 3.74
CA TYR A 55 14.22 -11.97 3.82
C TYR A 55 14.87 -11.33 2.59
N ASN A 56 14.36 -10.18 2.19
CA ASN A 56 14.93 -9.38 1.11
C ASN A 56 16.13 -8.55 1.62
N LEU A 57 16.73 -7.76 0.73
CA LEU A 57 17.88 -6.91 1.05
C LEU A 57 17.61 -5.91 2.17
N ASP A 58 16.37 -5.43 2.29
CA ASP A 58 15.94 -4.48 3.32
C ASP A 58 15.56 -5.16 4.64
N GLY A 59 15.59 -6.50 4.70
CA GLY A 59 15.31 -7.26 5.91
C GLY A 59 13.85 -7.64 6.12
N TYR A 60 13.02 -7.60 5.08
CA TYR A 60 11.59 -7.96 5.14
C TYR A 60 11.32 -9.27 4.42
N ASN A 61 10.45 -10.10 4.99
CA ASN A 61 9.98 -11.34 4.37
C ASN A 61 8.90 -11.06 3.31
N LYS A 62 8.37 -12.11 2.66
CA LYS A 62 7.34 -12.01 1.61
C LYS A 62 6.04 -11.35 2.07
N ASP A 63 5.72 -11.47 3.37
CA ASP A 63 4.53 -10.86 3.97
C ASP A 63 4.77 -9.39 4.36
N GLY A 64 6.00 -8.89 4.19
CA GLY A 64 6.37 -7.51 4.49
C GLY A 64 6.79 -7.25 5.94
N TYR A 65 7.14 -8.29 6.69
CA TYR A 65 7.58 -8.19 8.10
C TYR A 65 9.06 -8.48 8.25
N ASP A 66 9.72 -7.74 9.14
CA ASP A 66 11.10 -7.96 9.53
C ASP A 66 11.25 -9.18 10.47
N ALA A 67 12.48 -9.48 10.90
CA ALA A 67 12.78 -10.61 11.77
C ALA A 67 12.10 -10.50 13.16
N ASP A 68 11.78 -9.29 13.60
CA ASP A 68 11.08 -9.05 14.86
C ASP A 68 9.55 -9.10 14.70
N GLY A 69 9.06 -9.26 13.48
CA GLY A 69 7.64 -9.39 13.16
C GLY A 69 6.92 -8.07 12.90
N PHE A 70 7.65 -6.99 12.60
CA PHE A 70 7.08 -5.67 12.32
C PHE A 70 7.23 -5.30 10.84
N ASN A 71 6.20 -4.67 10.30
CA ASN A 71 6.23 -4.16 8.93
C ASN A 71 6.95 -2.80 8.86
N LEU A 72 7.05 -2.24 7.64
CA LEU A 72 7.74 -0.97 7.39
C LEU A 72 7.17 0.20 8.20
N ASP A 73 5.87 0.19 8.48
CA ASP A 73 5.20 1.21 9.28
C ASP A 73 5.32 0.98 10.80
N GLY A 74 5.98 -0.11 11.20
CA GLY A 74 6.23 -0.44 12.60
C GLY A 74 5.13 -1.27 13.28
N TYR A 75 4.17 -1.81 12.53
CA TYR A 75 3.09 -2.64 13.06
C TYR A 75 3.38 -4.14 12.91
N ASN A 76 3.06 -4.92 13.94
CA ASN A 76 3.02 -6.36 13.84
C ASN A 76 1.65 -6.85 13.29
N LYS A 77 1.50 -8.17 13.11
CA LYS A 77 0.27 -8.80 12.60
C LYS A 77 -0.98 -8.55 13.48
N ASP A 78 -0.76 -8.30 14.76
CA ASP A 78 -1.84 -8.01 15.71
C ASP A 78 -2.23 -6.52 15.73
N GLY A 79 -1.56 -5.70 14.92
CA GLY A 79 -1.81 -4.25 14.84
C GLY A 79 -1.11 -3.44 15.93
N PHE A 80 -0.17 -4.04 16.65
CA PHE A 80 0.64 -3.34 17.66
C PHE A 80 1.82 -2.63 17.01
N ASN A 81 1.99 -1.35 17.32
CA ASN A 81 3.08 -0.52 16.81
C ASN A 81 4.25 -0.51 17.81
N LYS A 82 5.45 -0.87 17.34
CA LYS A 82 6.65 -0.96 18.17
C LYS A 82 7.14 0.38 18.72
N ASP A 83 6.93 1.47 17.97
CA ASP A 83 7.45 2.79 18.34
C ASP A 83 6.58 3.47 19.41
N THR A 84 5.27 3.30 19.34
CA THR A 84 4.32 3.89 20.28
C THR A 84 3.92 2.93 21.40
N GLN A 85 4.20 1.65 21.25
CA GLN A 85 3.77 0.55 22.14
C GLN A 85 2.25 0.52 22.33
N SER A 86 1.53 0.78 21.25
CA SER A 86 0.05 0.78 21.23
C SER A 86 -0.44 0.32 19.86
N ASN A 87 -1.75 0.26 19.66
CA ASN A 87 -2.34 -0.05 18.36
C ASN A 87 -2.38 1.17 17.40
N PHE A 88 -1.89 2.33 17.86
CA PHE A 88 -1.86 3.56 17.06
C PHE A 88 -0.42 4.00 16.83
N GLY A 89 -0.12 4.42 15.60
CA GLY A 89 1.16 4.98 15.24
C GLY A 89 1.35 6.41 15.76
N LYS A 90 2.51 7.00 15.49
CA LYS A 90 2.85 8.38 15.87
C LYS A 90 1.91 9.42 15.25
N ASP A 91 1.31 9.08 14.11
CA ASP A 91 0.32 9.90 13.42
C ASP A 91 -1.07 9.85 14.08
N GLY A 92 -1.27 8.96 15.07
CA GLY A 92 -2.54 8.79 15.78
C GLY A 92 -3.52 7.83 15.10
N TYR A 93 -3.10 7.15 14.03
CA TYR A 93 -3.92 6.19 13.28
C TYR A 93 -3.45 4.76 13.52
N ASP A 94 -4.37 3.81 13.49
CA ASP A 94 -4.06 2.39 13.57
C ASP A 94 -3.54 1.87 12.20
N MET A 95 -3.22 0.57 12.12
CA MET A 95 -2.69 -0.02 10.90
C MET A 95 -3.70 0.01 9.73
N ASP A 96 -4.98 0.13 9.99
CA ASP A 96 -6.05 0.23 9.00
C ASP A 96 -6.34 1.69 8.60
N GLY A 97 -5.68 2.66 9.23
CA GLY A 97 -5.80 4.08 8.94
C GLY A 97 -6.90 4.81 9.69
N TYR A 98 -7.38 4.25 10.81
CA TYR A 98 -8.41 4.86 11.65
C TYR A 98 -7.84 5.41 12.95
N SER A 99 -8.28 6.60 13.35
CA SER A 99 -7.94 7.22 14.63
C SER A 99 -8.67 6.55 15.79
N LYS A 100 -8.32 6.94 17.02
CA LYS A 100 -9.00 6.47 18.25
C LYS A 100 -10.52 6.74 18.26
N ASN A 101 -10.94 7.79 17.53
CA ASN A 101 -12.36 8.14 17.39
C ASN A 101 -13.07 7.29 16.32
N GLY A 102 -12.33 6.42 15.61
CA GLY A 102 -12.87 5.50 14.62
C GLY A 102 -13.02 6.07 13.22
N PHE A 103 -12.44 7.24 12.92
CA PHE A 103 -12.50 7.88 11.61
C PHE A 103 -11.13 7.91 10.93
N ASN A 104 -11.12 7.71 9.62
CA ASN A 104 -9.91 7.82 8.79
C ASN A 104 -9.62 9.31 8.45
N LEU A 105 -8.54 9.53 7.66
CA LEU A 105 -8.14 10.88 7.22
C LEU A 105 -9.21 11.61 6.40
N ASP A 106 -10.04 10.87 5.66
CA ASP A 106 -11.13 11.44 4.86
C ASP A 106 -12.38 11.75 5.70
N GLY A 107 -12.37 11.38 6.99
CA GLY A 107 -13.46 11.63 7.91
C GLY A 107 -14.54 10.55 7.95
N TYR A 108 -14.27 9.37 7.37
CA TYR A 108 -15.21 8.23 7.36
C TYR A 108 -14.81 7.16 8.36
N ASN A 109 -15.80 6.55 9.01
CA ASN A 109 -15.61 5.36 9.85
C ASN A 109 -15.51 4.09 8.99
N LYS A 110 -15.32 2.93 9.63
CA LYS A 110 -15.21 1.62 8.95
C LYS A 110 -16.46 1.23 8.16
N ASP A 111 -17.62 1.74 8.55
CA ASP A 111 -18.88 1.51 7.86
C ASP A 111 -19.08 2.46 6.66
N GLY A 112 -18.17 3.40 6.46
CA GLY A 112 -18.20 4.35 5.35
C GLY A 112 -19.00 5.62 5.60
N PHE A 113 -19.30 5.95 6.88
CA PHE A 113 -20.08 7.12 7.27
C PHE A 113 -19.21 8.16 7.97
N THR A 114 -19.51 9.43 7.69
CA THR A 114 -18.93 10.56 8.40
C THR A 114 -19.52 10.65 9.83
N LYS A 115 -18.95 11.55 10.64
CA LYS A 115 -19.44 11.84 11.99
C LYS A 115 -20.91 12.28 12.01
N ASP A 116 -21.37 12.96 10.96
CA ASP A 116 -22.75 13.37 10.77
C ASP A 116 -23.68 12.22 10.34
N GLY A 117 -23.12 11.06 10.04
CA GLY A 117 -23.86 9.85 9.71
C GLY A 117 -24.19 9.64 8.23
N TYR A 118 -23.49 10.31 7.32
CA TYR A 118 -23.69 10.19 5.86
C TYR A 118 -22.49 9.56 5.17
N ASP A 119 -22.75 8.74 4.18
CA ASP A 119 -21.73 8.14 3.32
C ASP A 119 -21.19 9.16 2.29
N LYS A 120 -20.24 8.72 1.47
CA LYS A 120 -19.63 9.56 0.42
C LYS A 120 -20.63 10.09 -0.62
N ASP A 121 -21.74 9.38 -0.80
CA ASP A 121 -22.79 9.74 -1.76
C ASP A 121 -23.89 10.59 -1.12
N GLY A 122 -23.82 10.84 0.19
CA GLY A 122 -24.74 11.70 0.93
C GLY A 122 -25.94 10.99 1.55
N PHE A 123 -25.93 9.65 1.62
CA PHE A 123 -26.99 8.84 2.22
C PHE A 123 -26.63 8.36 3.63
N ASN A 124 -27.60 8.35 4.53
CA ASN A 124 -27.42 7.82 5.89
C ASN A 124 -27.72 6.30 5.95
N LYS A 125 -27.58 5.72 7.14
CA LYS A 125 -27.87 4.28 7.41
C LYS A 125 -29.30 3.87 7.04
N ASN A 126 -30.24 4.81 7.09
CA ASN A 126 -31.64 4.57 6.72
C ASN A 126 -31.87 4.77 5.21
N LYS A 127 -30.79 4.95 4.43
CA LYS A 127 -30.84 5.17 2.98
C LYS A 127 -31.56 6.46 2.57
N LEU A 128 -31.52 7.47 3.45
CA LEU A 128 -32.07 8.78 3.18
C LEU A 128 -30.97 9.77 2.80
N TYR A 129 -31.24 10.53 1.75
CA TYR A 129 -30.31 11.52 1.23
C TYR A 129 -30.29 12.78 2.07
N LYS A 130 -29.10 13.31 2.37
CA LYS A 130 -28.87 14.43 3.28
C LYS A 130 -29.67 15.68 2.93
N LYS A 131 -29.66 16.09 1.65
CA LYS A 131 -30.27 17.34 1.21
C LYS A 131 -31.81 17.26 1.13
N THR A 132 -32.33 16.10 0.77
CA THR A 132 -33.79 15.92 0.56
C THR A 132 -34.49 15.33 1.77
N GLY A 133 -33.77 14.64 2.65
CA GLY A 133 -34.34 13.84 3.73
C GLY A 133 -35.17 12.64 3.25
N LYS A 134 -35.12 12.33 1.96
CA LYS A 134 -35.89 11.28 1.29
C LYS A 134 -35.00 10.18 0.74
N LYS A 135 -35.62 9.11 0.23
CA LYS A 135 -34.94 7.95 -0.37
C LYS A 135 -34.08 8.35 -1.59
N TYR A 136 -34.49 9.37 -2.32
CA TYR A 136 -33.84 9.78 -3.59
C TYR A 136 -33.06 11.07 -3.40
N ASN A 137 -31.92 11.19 -4.12
CA ASN A 137 -31.18 12.45 -4.19
C ASN A 137 -31.93 13.48 -5.07
N GLU A 138 -31.35 14.66 -5.24
CA GLU A 138 -31.92 15.76 -6.02
C GLU A 138 -32.13 15.41 -7.50
N TYR A 139 -31.45 14.38 -8.02
CA TYR A 139 -31.56 13.89 -9.39
C TYR A 139 -32.46 12.64 -9.51
N GLY A 140 -33.06 12.21 -8.42
CA GLY A 140 -34.00 11.10 -8.41
C GLY A 140 -33.35 9.71 -8.24
N PHE A 141 -32.08 9.61 -7.85
CA PHE A 141 -31.40 8.33 -7.63
C PHE A 141 -31.36 7.96 -6.14
N ASP A 142 -31.52 6.68 -5.86
CA ASP A 142 -31.42 6.13 -4.51
C ASP A 142 -29.97 5.70 -4.18
N VAL A 143 -29.76 5.16 -2.98
CA VAL A 143 -28.45 4.71 -2.47
C VAL A 143 -27.83 3.61 -3.36
N ASP A 144 -28.63 2.81 -4.04
CA ASP A 144 -28.18 1.75 -4.94
C ASP A 144 -27.96 2.27 -6.38
N GLY A 145 -28.13 3.57 -6.61
CA GLY A 145 -27.99 4.19 -7.92
C GLY A 145 -29.17 3.93 -8.86
N LEU A 146 -30.36 3.56 -8.33
CA LEU A 146 -31.56 3.31 -9.11
C LEU A 146 -32.43 4.58 -9.16
N HIS A 147 -32.90 4.91 -10.36
CA HIS A 147 -33.72 6.10 -10.57
C HIS A 147 -35.21 5.83 -10.23
N GLU A 148 -35.84 6.79 -9.55
CA GLU A 148 -37.23 6.66 -9.06
C GLU A 148 -38.26 6.43 -10.16
N LYS A 149 -38.07 7.05 -11.35
CA LYS A 149 -39.00 6.92 -12.46
C LYS A 149 -38.82 5.65 -13.30
N THR A 150 -37.57 5.23 -13.49
CA THR A 150 -37.25 4.08 -14.35
C THR A 150 -37.08 2.78 -13.55
N GLY A 151 -36.78 2.86 -12.27
CA GLY A 151 -36.40 1.72 -11.43
C GLY A 151 -35.09 1.06 -11.84
N LYS A 152 -34.33 1.69 -12.73
CA LYS A 152 -33.07 1.20 -13.31
C LYS A 152 -31.92 2.12 -12.96
N LYS A 153 -30.69 1.69 -13.29
CA LYS A 153 -29.45 2.45 -13.13
C LYS A 153 -29.45 3.79 -13.88
N TYR A 154 -30.22 3.89 -14.97
CA TYR A 154 -30.29 5.07 -15.82
C TYR A 154 -31.65 5.78 -15.69
N ASN A 155 -31.59 7.12 -15.74
CA ASN A 155 -32.80 7.93 -15.77
C ASN A 155 -33.50 7.85 -17.15
N GLU A 156 -34.62 8.55 -17.30
CA GLU A 156 -35.41 8.60 -18.54
C GLU A 156 -34.65 9.15 -19.75
N TYR A 157 -33.54 9.87 -19.49
CA TYR A 157 -32.64 10.43 -20.52
C TYR A 157 -31.42 9.57 -20.80
N GLY A 158 -31.30 8.39 -20.14
CA GLY A 158 -30.22 7.45 -20.34
C GLY A 158 -28.92 7.75 -19.58
N PHE A 159 -28.98 8.52 -18.49
CA PHE A 159 -27.83 8.86 -17.65
C PHE A 159 -27.90 8.18 -16.29
N ASP A 160 -26.73 7.73 -15.79
CA ASP A 160 -26.60 7.18 -14.43
C ASP A 160 -26.44 8.28 -13.37
N ILE A 161 -26.29 7.87 -12.11
CA ILE A 161 -26.13 8.78 -10.95
C ILE A 161 -24.92 9.70 -11.09
N ASP A 162 -23.87 9.27 -11.78
CA ASP A 162 -22.63 10.03 -12.01
C ASP A 162 -22.71 10.87 -13.30
N GLY A 163 -23.81 10.83 -14.01
CA GLY A 163 -24.04 11.55 -15.25
C GLY A 163 -23.44 10.86 -16.49
N ASN A 164 -23.06 9.60 -16.40
CA ASN A 164 -22.53 8.84 -17.53
C ASN A 164 -23.68 8.27 -18.38
N PRO A 165 -23.58 8.35 -19.71
CA PRO A 165 -24.60 7.81 -20.60
C PRO A 165 -24.54 6.27 -20.66
N GLU A 166 -25.70 5.62 -20.82
CA GLU A 166 -25.86 4.17 -20.93
C GLU A 166 -25.04 3.56 -22.08
N ASP A 167 -24.94 4.28 -23.19
CA ASP A 167 -24.24 3.83 -24.40
C ASP A 167 -22.72 4.03 -24.35
N GLY A 168 -22.19 4.56 -23.22
CA GLY A 168 -20.76 4.86 -23.06
C GLY A 168 -20.26 6.00 -23.92
N SER A 169 -21.14 6.80 -24.54
CA SER A 169 -20.74 7.97 -25.32
C SER A 169 -20.10 9.05 -24.43
N VAL A 170 -19.06 9.72 -24.95
CA VAL A 170 -18.42 10.86 -24.27
C VAL A 170 -18.92 12.12 -24.98
N PHE A 171 -19.55 13.03 -24.19
CA PHE A 171 -19.90 14.35 -24.71
C PHE A 171 -18.63 15.19 -24.83
N THR A 172 -18.20 15.43 -26.09
CA THR A 172 -17.26 16.51 -26.36
C THR A 172 -18.07 17.79 -26.50
N LEU A 173 -17.83 18.71 -25.57
CA LEU A 173 -18.24 20.10 -25.76
C LEU A 173 -17.42 20.65 -26.93
N GLY A 174 -18.06 20.72 -28.07
CA GLY A 174 -17.51 21.37 -29.26
C GLY A 174 -17.50 22.89 -29.12
#